data_93b316cc208e259796e10afa0e3276eb
#
_entry.id   93b316cc208e259796e10afa0e3276eb
#
_cell.length_a   1.000
_cell.length_b   1.000
_cell.length_c   1.000
_cell.angle_alpha   90.00
_cell.angle_beta   90.00
_cell.angle_gamma   90.00
#
_symmetry.space_group_name_H-M   'P 1'
#
loop_
_entity.id
_entity.type
_entity.pdbx_description
1 polymer ?
#
loop_
_entity_poly.entity_id
_entity_poly.type
_entity_poly.pdbx_seq_one_letter_code
_entity_poly.pdbx_strand_id
1 'polypeptide(L)'
;MKRELSRKKNIVNIVWFKKDLRSSDHAPLHEAALGEYPILPIYVFEPDYWKQEDAAFRHWEFTRQSLEFLRADLSKLGQALVFRKGKILEVFEDLRKEFTINAIYAHQETGNAWTFERDKSVRYWGRVNGVKILEYQNNSIMRGLTDRDKWAAQRDKFMSKPIIEKPNLRPLEIDLAKISVDINFRGNSVQNNKQIGGAENGWKYLESFFQGRGNNYRKD
;
A
#
# COMPACT_ATOMS: atom_id res chain seq x y z
N MET A 1 38.02 -16.96 19.27
CA MET A 1 36.96 -17.13 18.27
C MET A 1 35.62 -16.93 18.99
N LYS A 2 35.05 -15.70 18.96
CA LYS A 2 33.71 -15.42 19.52
C LYS A 2 32.68 -15.96 18.52
N ARG A 3 31.92 -16.98 18.90
CA ARG A 3 30.72 -17.40 18.17
C ARG A 3 29.74 -16.22 18.25
N GLU A 4 29.48 -15.53 17.12
CA GLU A 4 28.31 -14.68 16.97
C GLU A 4 27.08 -15.60 17.15
N LEU A 5 26.42 -15.43 18.29
CA LEU A 5 25.12 -16.02 18.52
C LEU A 5 24.18 -15.42 17.46
N SER A 6 23.83 -16.18 16.45
CA SER A 6 22.85 -15.83 15.45
C SER A 6 21.55 -15.40 16.16
N ARG A 7 21.32 -14.10 16.23
CA ARG A 7 20.10 -13.54 16.84
C ARG A 7 18.91 -14.06 16.04
N LYS A 8 18.03 -14.82 16.67
CA LYS A 8 16.83 -15.37 16.02
C LYS A 8 16.03 -14.20 15.46
N LYS A 9 15.86 -14.15 14.14
CA LYS A 9 15.11 -13.08 13.47
C LYS A 9 13.62 -13.19 13.82
N ASN A 10 13.00 -12.04 14.06
CA ASN A 10 11.56 -11.99 14.24
C ASN A 10 10.85 -12.39 12.93
N ILE A 11 9.82 -13.22 13.05
CA ILE A 11 8.97 -13.58 11.91
C ILE A 11 7.90 -12.51 11.77
N VAL A 12 7.69 -11.99 10.55
CA VAL A 12 6.72 -10.93 10.27
C VAL A 12 5.92 -11.22 9.00
N ASN A 13 4.71 -10.69 8.97
CA ASN A 13 3.94 -10.49 7.74
C ASN A 13 4.17 -9.04 7.25
N ILE A 14 4.54 -8.87 6.00
CA ILE A 14 4.64 -7.54 5.40
C ILE A 14 3.29 -7.16 4.81
N VAL A 15 2.80 -5.95 5.10
CA VAL A 15 1.72 -5.31 4.33
C VAL A 15 2.34 -4.22 3.49
N TRP A 16 2.37 -4.45 2.18
CA TRP A 16 2.98 -3.54 1.22
C TRP A 16 1.93 -2.61 0.62
N PHE A 17 1.89 -1.38 1.14
CA PHE A 17 1.05 -0.30 0.62
C PHE A 17 1.64 0.27 -0.67
N LYS A 18 0.78 0.55 -1.64
CA LYS A 18 1.15 1.15 -2.95
C LYS A 18 0.35 2.43 -3.20
N LYS A 19 -0.79 2.36 -3.86
CA LYS A 19 -1.73 3.49 -4.09
C LYS A 19 -2.96 3.42 -3.18
N ASP A 20 -3.08 2.39 -2.41
CA ASP A 20 -4.19 2.00 -1.54
C ASP A 20 -4.00 2.52 -0.10
N LEU A 21 -3.67 3.80 0.05
CA LEU A 21 -3.19 4.44 1.28
C LEU A 21 -4.33 4.70 2.28
N ARG A 22 -4.94 3.62 2.79
CA ARG A 22 -6.02 3.63 3.77
C ARG A 22 -5.90 2.45 4.73
N SER A 23 -6.46 2.58 5.94
CA SER A 23 -6.49 1.51 6.95
C SER A 23 -7.85 0.80 7.06
N SER A 24 -8.93 1.40 6.55
CA SER A 24 -10.26 0.78 6.42
C SER A 24 -10.48 0.28 5.00
N ASP A 25 -11.36 -0.70 4.85
CA ASP A 25 -11.65 -1.35 3.56
C ASP A 25 -10.35 -1.80 2.85
N HIS A 26 -9.45 -2.41 3.62
CA HIS A 26 -8.12 -2.79 3.18
C HIS A 26 -7.88 -4.28 3.41
N ALA A 27 -8.28 -5.11 2.43
CA ALA A 27 -8.19 -6.56 2.54
C ALA A 27 -6.79 -7.08 2.92
N PRO A 28 -5.66 -6.61 2.32
CA PRO A 28 -4.33 -7.06 2.72
C PRO A 28 -4.01 -6.83 4.20
N LEU A 29 -4.41 -5.66 4.75
CA LEU A 29 -4.16 -5.34 6.15
C LEU A 29 -5.01 -6.21 7.08
N HIS A 30 -6.29 -6.40 6.72
CA HIS A 30 -7.21 -7.23 7.47
C HIS A 30 -6.75 -8.69 7.51
N GLU A 31 -6.48 -9.28 6.36
CA GLU A 31 -6.05 -10.68 6.24
C GLU A 31 -4.70 -10.94 6.92
N ALA A 32 -3.77 -10.00 6.83
CA ALA A 32 -2.50 -10.10 7.55
C ALA A 32 -2.70 -10.07 9.07
N ALA A 33 -3.69 -9.30 9.56
CA ALA A 33 -4.00 -9.17 11.00
C ALA A 33 -4.65 -10.43 11.59
N LEU A 34 -5.34 -11.24 10.79
CA LEU A 34 -5.88 -12.54 11.21
C LEU A 34 -4.79 -13.58 11.42
N GLY A 35 -3.60 -13.36 10.88
CA GLY A 35 -2.46 -14.28 10.99
C GLY A 35 -1.80 -14.27 12.37
N GLU A 36 -0.92 -15.25 12.62
CA GLU A 36 -0.20 -15.41 13.90
C GLU A 36 0.95 -14.39 14.07
N TYR A 37 1.54 -13.93 12.97
CA TYR A 37 2.73 -13.10 13.00
C TYR A 37 2.41 -11.62 13.00
N PRO A 38 3.20 -10.80 13.71
CA PRO A 38 3.03 -9.35 13.70
C PRO A 38 3.23 -8.79 12.29
N ILE A 39 2.58 -7.65 12.05
CA ILE A 39 2.58 -6.98 10.76
C ILE A 39 3.69 -5.93 10.73
N LEU A 40 4.42 -5.88 9.61
CA LEU A 40 5.31 -4.81 9.22
C LEU A 40 4.67 -4.01 8.06
N PRO A 41 3.96 -2.89 8.33
CA PRO A 41 3.41 -2.06 7.27
C PRO A 41 4.53 -1.29 6.59
N ILE A 42 4.65 -1.40 5.27
CA ILE A 42 5.68 -0.68 4.52
C ILE A 42 5.09 0.11 3.35
N TYR A 43 5.72 1.24 3.07
CA TYR A 43 5.61 1.94 1.79
C TYR A 43 7.01 2.12 1.21
N VAL A 44 7.17 1.85 -0.08
CA VAL A 44 8.46 2.01 -0.77
C VAL A 44 8.34 3.12 -1.80
N PHE A 45 9.15 4.17 -1.61
CA PHE A 45 9.34 5.16 -2.66
C PHE A 45 10.29 4.58 -3.71
N GLU A 46 9.76 4.31 -4.88
CA GLU A 46 10.50 3.77 -6.02
C GLU A 46 10.86 4.91 -6.99
N PRO A 47 12.13 5.40 -7.01
CA PRO A 47 12.49 6.54 -7.85
C PRO A 47 12.20 6.34 -9.34
N ASP A 48 12.32 5.09 -9.82
CA ASP A 48 12.09 4.78 -11.23
C ASP A 48 10.61 4.83 -11.63
N TYR A 49 9.70 4.56 -10.68
CA TYR A 49 8.26 4.80 -10.87
C TYR A 49 7.98 6.30 -11.03
N TRP A 50 8.58 7.14 -10.19
CA TRP A 50 8.33 8.59 -10.19
C TRP A 50 9.00 9.34 -11.37
N LYS A 51 9.80 8.63 -12.17
CA LYS A 51 10.36 9.12 -13.45
C LYS A 51 9.49 8.76 -14.66
N GLN A 52 8.41 7.95 -14.47
CA GLN A 52 7.53 7.60 -15.58
C GLN A 52 6.77 8.84 -16.08
N GLU A 53 6.44 8.87 -17.36
CA GLU A 53 5.78 10.00 -18.02
C GLU A 53 4.40 10.32 -17.44
N ASP A 54 3.71 9.32 -16.91
CA ASP A 54 2.40 9.44 -16.24
C ASP A 54 2.49 9.78 -14.74
N ALA A 55 3.71 9.93 -14.19
CA ALA A 55 3.95 10.27 -12.80
C ALA A 55 4.34 11.75 -12.65
N ALA A 56 3.36 12.60 -12.33
CA ALA A 56 3.59 14.03 -12.11
C ALA A 56 3.90 14.34 -10.64
N PHE A 57 4.58 15.48 -10.38
CA PHE A 57 4.87 15.95 -9.02
C PHE A 57 3.61 16.11 -8.15
N ARG A 58 2.49 16.57 -8.71
CA ARG A 58 1.20 16.65 -8.00
C ARG A 58 0.72 15.30 -7.49
N HIS A 59 0.99 14.20 -8.22
CA HIS A 59 0.64 12.84 -7.77
C HIS A 59 1.50 12.41 -6.58
N TRP A 60 2.79 12.78 -6.58
CA TRP A 60 3.66 12.55 -5.45
C TRP A 60 3.19 13.32 -4.23
N GLU A 61 2.88 14.60 -4.37
CA GLU A 61 2.42 15.42 -3.23
C GLU A 61 1.12 14.89 -2.63
N PHE A 62 0.16 14.49 -3.47
CA PHE A 62 -1.06 13.82 -3.02
C PHE A 62 -0.75 12.50 -2.28
N THR A 63 0.18 11.69 -2.81
CA THR A 63 0.62 10.44 -2.19
C THR A 63 1.29 10.71 -0.85
N ARG A 64 2.20 11.69 -0.78
CA ARG A 64 2.91 12.08 0.45
C ARG A 64 1.94 12.48 1.56
N GLN A 65 0.96 13.33 1.23
CA GLN A 65 -0.09 13.72 2.18
C GLN A 65 -0.91 12.49 2.63
N SER A 66 -1.28 11.63 1.70
CA SER A 66 -2.02 10.40 2.03
C SER A 66 -1.22 9.45 2.93
N LEU A 67 0.10 9.39 2.77
CA LEU A 67 0.99 8.62 3.64
C LEU A 67 1.08 9.20 5.06
N GLU A 68 1.02 10.51 5.22
CA GLU A 68 0.97 11.14 6.55
C GLU A 68 -0.32 10.77 7.29
N PHE A 69 -1.47 10.78 6.60
CA PHE A 69 -2.74 10.31 7.18
C PHE A 69 -2.70 8.82 7.52
N LEU A 70 -2.20 7.98 6.60
CA LEU A 70 -2.07 6.55 6.85
C LEU A 70 -1.15 6.25 8.05
N ARG A 71 -0.03 6.97 8.16
CA ARG A 71 0.91 6.85 9.29
C ARG A 71 0.21 7.16 10.61
N ALA A 72 -0.55 8.27 10.65
CA ALA A 72 -1.31 8.64 11.84
C ALA A 72 -2.39 7.61 12.19
N ASP A 73 -3.07 7.05 11.20
CA ASP A 73 -4.08 6.01 11.38
C ASP A 73 -3.48 4.70 11.91
N LEU A 74 -2.38 4.24 11.32
CA LEU A 74 -1.68 3.03 11.78
C LEU A 74 -1.11 3.21 13.20
N SER A 75 -0.63 4.42 13.52
CA SER A 75 -0.17 4.74 14.88
C SER A 75 -1.28 4.59 15.92
N LYS A 76 -2.52 5.01 15.61
CA LYS A 76 -3.69 4.79 16.48
C LYS A 76 -4.02 3.30 16.67
N LEU A 77 -3.65 2.47 15.70
CA LEU A 77 -3.80 1.01 15.76
C LEU A 77 -2.58 0.32 16.42
N GLY A 78 -1.64 1.07 16.98
CA GLY A 78 -0.45 0.55 17.65
C GLY A 78 0.66 0.09 16.70
N GLN A 79 0.64 0.54 15.42
CA GLN A 79 1.65 0.18 14.42
C GLN A 79 2.29 1.40 13.77
N ALA A 80 3.57 1.29 13.40
CA ALA A 80 4.26 2.33 12.66
C ALA A 80 4.35 1.95 11.18
N LEU A 81 4.08 2.92 10.30
CA LEU A 81 4.33 2.77 8.86
C LEU A 81 5.83 2.97 8.58
N VAL A 82 6.47 1.97 8.02
CA VAL A 82 7.88 2.00 7.65
C VAL A 82 8.03 2.51 6.22
N PHE A 83 8.80 3.58 6.05
CA PHE A 83 9.14 4.11 4.74
C PHE A 83 10.50 3.60 4.28
N ARG A 84 10.54 3.13 3.04
CA ARG A 84 11.79 2.71 2.38
C ARG A 84 11.93 3.42 1.04
N LYS A 85 13.17 3.48 0.53
CA LYS A 85 13.48 4.06 -0.77
C LYS A 85 14.36 3.11 -1.54
N GLY A 86 14.05 2.89 -2.82
CA GLY A 86 14.83 2.02 -3.71
C GLY A 86 13.93 1.12 -4.55
N LYS A 87 14.51 0.13 -5.20
CA LYS A 87 13.74 -0.90 -5.90
C LYS A 87 13.13 -1.86 -4.90
N ILE A 88 11.87 -2.24 -5.13
CA ILE A 88 11.13 -3.08 -4.17
C ILE A 88 11.84 -4.38 -3.82
N LEU A 89 12.47 -5.06 -4.78
CA LEU A 89 13.18 -6.31 -4.52
C LEU A 89 14.41 -6.11 -3.65
N GLU A 90 15.16 -5.03 -3.85
CA GLU A 90 16.30 -4.67 -3.00
C GLU A 90 15.84 -4.40 -1.56
N VAL A 91 14.70 -3.71 -1.40
CA VAL A 91 14.08 -3.45 -0.09
C VAL A 91 13.68 -4.75 0.60
N PHE A 92 13.07 -5.70 -0.12
CA PHE A 92 12.72 -7.00 0.47
C PHE A 92 13.96 -7.81 0.87
N GLU A 93 15.03 -7.78 0.07
CA GLU A 93 16.29 -8.43 0.45
C GLU A 93 16.92 -7.80 1.70
N ASP A 94 16.87 -6.48 1.83
CA ASP A 94 17.34 -5.81 3.04
C ASP A 94 16.50 -6.17 4.27
N LEU A 95 15.18 -6.19 4.13
CA LEU A 95 14.31 -6.61 5.23
C LEU A 95 14.53 -8.06 5.64
N ARG A 96 14.87 -8.96 4.71
CA ARG A 96 15.24 -10.35 5.02
C ARG A 96 16.52 -10.47 5.84
N LYS A 97 17.38 -9.47 5.84
CA LYS A 97 18.56 -9.48 6.71
C LYS A 97 18.19 -9.33 8.19
N GLU A 98 17.09 -8.61 8.47
CA GLU A 98 16.62 -8.30 9.83
C GLU A 98 15.47 -9.20 10.29
N PHE A 99 14.60 -9.62 9.35
CA PHE A 99 13.38 -10.39 9.62
C PHE A 99 13.35 -11.70 8.86
N THR A 100 12.58 -12.65 9.37
CA THR A 100 12.06 -13.77 8.58
C THR A 100 10.70 -13.35 8.01
N ILE A 101 10.60 -13.15 6.71
CA ILE A 101 9.35 -12.77 6.06
C ILE A 101 8.51 -14.03 5.83
N ASN A 102 7.38 -14.16 6.53
CA ASN A 102 6.44 -15.26 6.33
C ASN A 102 5.63 -15.07 5.05
N ALA A 103 5.01 -13.90 4.89
CA ALA A 103 4.22 -13.56 3.73
C ALA A 103 4.23 -12.05 3.46
N ILE A 104 3.94 -11.68 2.22
CA ILE A 104 3.71 -10.30 1.78
C ILE A 104 2.28 -10.20 1.29
N TYR A 105 1.54 -9.29 1.90
CA TYR A 105 0.15 -8.97 1.58
C TYR A 105 0.11 -7.64 0.84
N ALA A 106 -0.55 -7.57 -0.30
CA ALA A 106 -0.70 -6.36 -1.08
C ALA A 106 -2.00 -6.35 -1.87
N HIS A 107 -2.51 -5.17 -2.23
CA HIS A 107 -3.51 -5.10 -3.27
C HIS A 107 -2.89 -5.31 -4.66
N GLN A 108 -3.69 -5.88 -5.55
CA GLN A 108 -3.39 -5.89 -6.97
C GLN A 108 -3.31 -4.43 -7.47
N GLU A 109 -2.25 -4.08 -8.15
CA GLU A 109 -2.17 -2.78 -8.82
C GLU A 109 -2.62 -2.93 -10.29
N THR A 110 -3.45 -1.98 -10.72
CA THR A 110 -3.97 -1.88 -12.08
C THR A 110 -3.45 -0.59 -12.74
N GLY A 111 -2.15 -0.36 -12.60
CA GLY A 111 -1.46 0.81 -13.12
C GLY A 111 -0.90 0.60 -14.54
N ASN A 112 0.21 1.26 -14.81
CA ASN A 112 0.92 1.20 -16.09
C ASN A 112 1.77 -0.10 -16.26
N ALA A 113 2.41 -0.26 -17.42
CA ALA A 113 3.24 -1.42 -17.71
C ALA A 113 4.40 -1.59 -16.70
N TRP A 114 4.99 -0.49 -16.24
CA TRP A 114 6.07 -0.52 -15.25
C TRP A 114 5.63 -1.20 -13.95
N THR A 115 4.46 -0.82 -13.40
CA THR A 115 3.93 -1.41 -12.17
C THR A 115 3.54 -2.88 -12.35
N PHE A 116 3.07 -3.23 -13.55
CA PHE A 116 2.75 -4.61 -13.90
C PHE A 116 3.99 -5.52 -13.91
N GLU A 117 5.08 -5.09 -14.55
CA GLU A 117 6.34 -5.84 -14.58
C GLU A 117 6.99 -5.93 -13.20
N ARG A 118 6.94 -4.85 -12.41
CA ARG A 118 7.37 -4.86 -11.02
C ARG A 118 6.63 -5.94 -10.22
N ASP A 119 5.31 -5.98 -10.28
CA ASP A 119 4.50 -6.95 -9.53
C ASP A 119 4.76 -8.40 -9.99
N LYS A 120 5.04 -8.62 -11.30
CA LYS A 120 5.50 -9.91 -11.81
C LYS A 120 6.84 -10.32 -11.19
N SER A 121 7.78 -9.40 -11.14
CA SER A 121 9.10 -9.63 -10.53
C SER A 121 8.99 -9.95 -9.05
N VAL A 122 8.10 -9.29 -8.32
CA VAL A 122 7.82 -9.59 -6.90
C VAL A 122 7.25 -11.00 -6.74
N ARG A 123 6.30 -11.41 -7.56
CA ARG A 123 5.76 -12.80 -7.50
C ARG A 123 6.83 -13.85 -7.82
N TYR A 124 7.67 -13.58 -8.80
CA TYR A 124 8.80 -14.48 -9.12
C TYR A 124 9.78 -14.57 -7.95
N TRP A 125 10.19 -13.42 -7.40
CA TRP A 125 11.06 -13.32 -6.22
C TRP A 125 10.49 -14.10 -5.03
N GLY A 126 9.20 -13.98 -4.76
CA GLY A 126 8.54 -14.69 -3.68
C GLY A 126 8.65 -16.21 -3.85
N ARG A 127 8.43 -16.73 -5.06
CA ARG A 127 8.58 -18.17 -5.37
C ARG A 127 10.00 -18.66 -5.15
N VAL A 128 11.00 -17.92 -5.63
CA VAL A 128 12.41 -18.28 -5.50
C VAL A 128 12.86 -18.30 -4.04
N ASN A 129 12.32 -17.39 -3.23
CA ASN A 129 12.73 -17.20 -1.84
C ASN A 129 11.81 -17.88 -0.80
N GLY A 130 10.81 -18.65 -1.25
CA GLY A 130 9.87 -19.32 -0.36
C GLY A 130 8.95 -18.37 0.42
N VAL A 131 8.76 -17.12 -0.06
CA VAL A 131 7.90 -16.10 0.55
C VAL A 131 6.57 -16.07 -0.17
N LYS A 132 5.47 -16.23 0.56
CA LYS A 132 4.11 -16.15 -0.01
C LYS A 132 3.79 -14.72 -0.40
N ILE A 133 3.36 -14.50 -1.65
CA ILE A 133 2.85 -13.20 -2.12
C ILE A 133 1.33 -13.33 -2.27
N LEU A 134 0.58 -12.62 -1.42
CA LEU A 134 -0.87 -12.66 -1.34
C LEU A 134 -1.42 -11.34 -1.88
N GLU A 135 -2.00 -11.39 -3.09
CA GLU A 135 -2.56 -10.21 -3.75
C GLU A 135 -4.09 -10.24 -3.71
N TYR A 136 -4.68 -9.14 -3.26
CA TYR A 136 -6.13 -8.94 -3.14
C TYR A 136 -6.62 -7.92 -4.17
N GLN A 137 -7.82 -8.10 -4.66
CA GLN A 137 -8.46 -7.13 -5.55
C GLN A 137 -8.74 -5.83 -4.80
N ASN A 138 -8.39 -4.68 -5.41
CA ASN A 138 -8.55 -3.35 -4.80
C ASN A 138 -9.76 -2.58 -5.34
N ASN A 139 -10.18 -2.87 -6.56
CA ASN A 139 -11.22 -2.13 -7.27
C ASN A 139 -11.98 -3.04 -8.23
N SER A 140 -12.87 -2.46 -9.02
CA SER A 140 -13.69 -3.19 -9.99
C SER A 140 -12.95 -3.68 -11.25
N ILE A 141 -11.62 -3.43 -11.36
CA ILE A 141 -10.83 -3.90 -12.49
C ILE A 141 -10.40 -5.34 -12.22
N MET A 142 -10.75 -6.24 -13.14
CA MET A 142 -10.43 -7.67 -13.05
C MET A 142 -9.17 -7.95 -13.86
N ARG A 143 -8.08 -8.35 -13.21
CA ARG A 143 -6.89 -8.82 -13.91
C ARG A 143 -7.19 -10.15 -14.62
N GLY A 144 -6.77 -10.25 -15.89
CA GLY A 144 -6.92 -11.48 -16.68
C GLY A 144 -8.35 -11.79 -17.13
N LEU A 145 -9.26 -10.80 -17.14
CA LEU A 145 -10.60 -10.97 -17.67
C LEU A 145 -10.54 -11.26 -19.17
N THR A 146 -10.96 -12.44 -19.57
CA THR A 146 -10.96 -12.89 -20.98
C THR A 146 -12.28 -12.58 -21.70
N ASP A 147 -13.35 -12.41 -20.94
CA ASP A 147 -14.69 -12.16 -21.46
C ASP A 147 -15.22 -10.82 -20.89
N ARG A 148 -15.27 -9.81 -21.75
CA ARG A 148 -15.69 -8.46 -21.38
C ARG A 148 -17.15 -8.38 -20.95
N ASP A 149 -18.02 -9.26 -21.48
CA ASP A 149 -19.45 -9.23 -21.17
C ASP A 149 -19.73 -9.65 -19.71
N LYS A 150 -18.82 -10.40 -19.11
CA LYS A 150 -18.88 -10.79 -17.70
C LYS A 150 -18.41 -9.69 -16.72
N TRP A 151 -17.82 -8.61 -17.23
CA TRP A 151 -17.24 -7.58 -16.35
C TRP A 151 -18.28 -6.92 -15.45
N ALA A 152 -19.47 -6.57 -15.98
CA ALA A 152 -20.49 -5.88 -15.19
C ALA A 152 -20.95 -6.71 -13.99
N ALA A 153 -21.26 -7.99 -14.20
CA ALA A 153 -21.69 -8.89 -13.12
C ALA A 153 -20.56 -9.10 -12.07
N GLN A 154 -19.31 -9.24 -12.51
CA GLN A 154 -18.18 -9.39 -11.59
C GLN A 154 -17.90 -8.11 -10.81
N ARG A 155 -17.98 -6.93 -11.47
CA ARG A 155 -17.90 -5.62 -10.82
C ARG A 155 -18.97 -5.50 -9.73
N ASP A 156 -20.22 -5.77 -10.06
CA ASP A 156 -21.34 -5.62 -9.14
C ASP A 156 -21.20 -6.57 -7.94
N LYS A 157 -20.77 -7.80 -8.18
CA LYS A 157 -20.43 -8.76 -7.13
C LYS A 157 -19.31 -8.27 -6.22
N PHE A 158 -18.28 -7.60 -6.78
CA PHE A 158 -17.19 -7.03 -5.98
C PHE A 158 -17.67 -5.83 -5.18
N MET A 159 -18.40 -4.90 -5.81
CA MET A 159 -18.85 -3.65 -5.20
C MET A 159 -19.97 -3.84 -4.16
N SER A 160 -20.69 -4.96 -4.19
CA SER A 160 -21.72 -5.30 -3.20
C SER A 160 -21.18 -5.96 -1.93
N LYS A 161 -19.87 -6.23 -1.87
CA LYS A 161 -19.25 -6.76 -0.64
C LYS A 161 -19.34 -5.74 0.50
N PRO A 162 -19.47 -6.20 1.75
CA PRO A 162 -19.41 -5.32 2.90
C PRO A 162 -18.05 -4.64 2.99
N ILE A 163 -18.03 -3.41 3.51
CA ILE A 163 -16.81 -2.67 3.80
C ILE A 163 -16.04 -3.41 4.90
N ILE A 164 -14.75 -3.60 4.69
CA ILE A 164 -13.87 -4.25 5.65
C ILE A 164 -13.49 -3.24 6.74
N GLU A 165 -13.83 -3.55 7.99
CA GLU A 165 -13.46 -2.72 9.14
C GLU A 165 -11.95 -2.68 9.38
N LYS A 166 -11.51 -1.65 10.11
CA LYS A 166 -10.11 -1.55 10.54
C LYS A 166 -9.80 -2.72 11.49
N PRO A 167 -8.74 -3.50 11.23
CA PRO A 167 -8.38 -4.61 12.10
C PRO A 167 -7.69 -4.14 13.38
N ASN A 168 -7.75 -4.95 14.41
CA ASN A 168 -6.85 -4.83 15.55
C ASN A 168 -5.47 -5.35 15.17
N LEU A 169 -4.45 -4.52 15.38
CA LEU A 169 -3.07 -4.88 15.04
C LEU A 169 -2.29 -5.30 16.28
N ARG A 170 -1.47 -6.34 16.15
CA ARG A 170 -0.52 -6.72 17.19
C ARG A 170 0.71 -5.82 17.09
N PRO A 171 1.11 -5.13 18.16
CA PRO A 171 2.32 -4.33 18.15
C PRO A 171 3.55 -5.17 17.75
N LEU A 172 4.41 -4.62 16.93
CA LEU A 172 5.72 -5.18 16.67
C LEU A 172 6.72 -4.52 17.63
N GLU A 173 7.22 -5.29 18.59
CA GLU A 173 8.16 -4.81 19.63
C GLU A 173 9.57 -4.58 19.06
N ILE A 174 9.68 -3.67 18.09
CA ILE A 174 10.92 -3.30 17.45
C ILE A 174 10.91 -1.79 17.21
N ASP A 175 12.06 -1.16 17.38
CA ASP A 175 12.24 0.23 17.01
C ASP A 175 12.24 0.38 15.47
N LEU A 176 11.04 0.54 14.90
CA LEU A 176 10.84 0.68 13.47
C LEU A 176 11.45 1.97 12.89
N ALA A 177 11.76 2.95 13.74
CA ALA A 177 12.43 4.17 13.28
C ALA A 177 13.83 3.88 12.72
N LYS A 178 14.52 2.85 13.23
CA LYS A 178 15.86 2.45 12.73
C LYS A 178 15.85 1.91 11.31
N ILE A 179 14.73 1.36 10.86
CA ILE A 179 14.59 0.77 9.52
C ILE A 179 13.78 1.66 8.57
N SER A 180 13.24 2.77 9.07
CA SER A 180 12.48 3.72 8.27
C SER A 180 13.36 4.86 7.80
N VAL A 181 13.21 5.27 6.54
CA VAL A 181 13.86 6.47 6.00
C VAL A 181 12.88 7.66 6.06
N ASP A 182 13.43 8.88 6.15
CA ASP A 182 12.62 10.08 6.03
C ASP A 182 12.24 10.30 4.55
N ILE A 183 10.95 10.51 4.30
CA ILE A 183 10.42 10.81 2.97
C ILE A 183 10.19 12.29 2.73
N ASN A 184 10.85 13.16 3.51
CA ASN A 184 10.81 14.62 3.27
C ASN A 184 11.51 14.96 1.94
N PHE A 185 10.86 14.64 0.85
CA PHE A 185 11.23 15.15 -0.48
C PHE A 185 10.74 16.60 -0.58
N ARG A 186 11.64 17.53 -0.33
CA ARG A 186 11.42 18.94 -0.64
C ARG A 186 11.41 19.11 -2.15
N GLY A 187 10.27 18.86 -2.78
CA GLY A 187 9.96 19.44 -4.07
C GLY A 187 9.50 20.87 -3.84
N ASN A 188 9.84 21.78 -4.73
CA ASN A 188 9.26 23.14 -4.73
C ASN A 188 7.74 23.00 -4.80
N SER A 189 7.06 23.23 -3.71
CA SER A 189 5.61 23.21 -3.62
C SER A 189 5.06 24.36 -4.45
N VAL A 190 4.67 24.09 -5.66
CA VAL A 190 3.73 24.97 -6.35
C VAL A 190 2.39 24.76 -5.66
N GLN A 191 2.00 25.71 -4.84
CA GLN A 191 0.77 25.74 -4.04
C GLN A 191 -0.49 25.86 -4.90
N ASN A 192 -0.74 24.93 -5.79
CA ASN A 192 -2.00 24.83 -6.54
C ASN A 192 -2.66 23.45 -6.33
N ASN A 193 -2.66 22.97 -5.09
CA ASN A 193 -3.29 21.70 -4.77
C ASN A 193 -4.82 21.87 -4.71
N LYS A 194 -5.46 21.63 -5.83
CA LYS A 194 -6.93 21.55 -5.89
C LYS A 194 -7.50 20.38 -5.09
N GLN A 195 -6.69 19.34 -4.82
CA GLN A 195 -7.08 18.16 -4.05
C GLN A 195 -6.02 17.84 -3.00
N ILE A 196 -6.44 17.71 -1.75
CA ILE A 196 -5.61 17.33 -0.62
C ILE A 196 -5.71 15.82 -0.44
N GLY A 197 -4.56 15.14 -0.28
CA GLY A 197 -4.51 13.71 -0.04
C GLY A 197 -5.07 13.30 1.33
N GLY A 198 -5.31 11.99 1.48
CA GLY A 198 -5.80 11.39 2.73
C GLY A 198 -7.27 11.00 2.70
N ALA A 199 -7.59 9.90 3.39
CA ALA A 199 -8.93 9.29 3.38
C ALA A 199 -10.01 10.25 3.91
N GLU A 200 -9.72 11.00 4.98
CA GLU A 200 -10.68 11.98 5.54
C GLU A 200 -11.06 13.07 4.52
N ASN A 201 -10.09 13.55 3.75
CA ASN A 201 -10.36 14.52 2.69
C ASN A 201 -11.15 13.89 1.55
N GLY A 202 -10.87 12.62 1.22
CA GLY A 202 -11.65 11.84 0.26
C GLY A 202 -13.13 11.76 0.65
N TRP A 203 -13.44 11.50 1.91
CA TRP A 203 -14.81 11.48 2.42
C TRP A 203 -15.49 12.86 2.32
N LYS A 204 -14.81 13.94 2.72
CA LYS A 204 -15.33 15.30 2.57
C LYS A 204 -15.65 15.65 1.11
N TYR A 205 -14.78 15.24 0.18
CA TYR A 205 -15.03 15.45 -1.25
C TYR A 205 -16.22 14.63 -1.75
N LEU A 206 -16.37 13.39 -1.29
CA LEU A 206 -17.49 12.52 -1.65
C LEU A 206 -18.82 13.08 -1.12
N GLU A 207 -18.89 13.45 0.15
CA GLU A 207 -20.07 14.08 0.76
C GLU A 207 -20.48 15.34 0.03
N SER A 208 -19.54 16.24 -0.22
CA SER A 208 -19.78 17.49 -0.96
C SER A 208 -20.28 17.22 -2.40
N PHE A 209 -19.87 16.13 -3.02
CA PHE A 209 -20.40 15.71 -4.32
C PHE A 209 -21.88 15.32 -4.23
N PHE A 210 -22.24 14.48 -3.27
CA PHE A 210 -23.61 14.05 -3.07
C PHE A 210 -24.53 15.17 -2.59
N GLN A 211 -24.04 16.12 -1.80
CA GLN A 211 -24.84 17.22 -1.27
C GLN A 211 -25.10 18.36 -2.29
N GLY A 212 -24.31 18.48 -3.35
CA GLY A 212 -24.51 19.59 -4.28
C GLY A 212 -23.69 19.57 -5.55
N ARG A 213 -22.36 19.34 -5.48
CA ARG A 213 -21.52 19.40 -6.69
C ARG A 213 -21.91 18.41 -7.78
N GLY A 214 -22.45 17.26 -7.41
CA GLY A 214 -22.91 16.23 -8.34
C GLY A 214 -24.11 16.65 -9.20
N ASN A 215 -24.90 17.62 -8.78
CA ASN A 215 -26.08 18.11 -9.53
C ASN A 215 -25.71 18.75 -10.88
N ASN A 216 -24.48 19.26 -10.99
CA ASN A 216 -23.97 19.89 -12.21
C ASN A 216 -23.02 18.98 -13.02
N TYR A 217 -22.78 17.76 -12.58
CA TYR A 217 -21.79 16.85 -13.16
C TYR A 217 -22.01 16.52 -14.66
N ARG A 218 -23.24 16.69 -15.15
CA ARG A 218 -23.61 16.47 -16.58
C ARG A 218 -23.71 17.78 -17.38
N LYS A 219 -23.47 18.93 -16.76
CA LYS A 219 -23.65 20.24 -17.41
C LYS A 219 -22.32 20.91 -17.78
N ASP A 220 -21.22 20.40 -17.22
CA ASP A 220 -19.84 20.81 -17.46
C ASP A 220 -19.10 19.75 -18.31
#